data_ee7b6efc906850b715ddb8c54e460baf
#
_entry.id   ee7b6efc906850b715ddb8c54e460baf
#
_cell.length_a   1.000
_cell.length_b   1.000
_cell.length_c   1.000
_cell.angle_alpha   90.00
_cell.angle_beta   90.00
_cell.angle_gamma   90.00
#
_symmetry.space_group_name_H-M   'P 1'
#
loop_
_entity.id
_entity.type
_entity.pdbx_description
1 polymer ?
#
loop_
_entity_poly.entity_id
_entity_poly.type
_entity_poly.pdbx_seq_one_letter_code
_entity_poly.pdbx_strand_id
1 'polypeptide(L)'
;MSAEDTIRKTVTENDVVLFMKGTKMMPQCGFSSRVAGVLNYMGVSFADVNVLADEGIRQGIKEYSDWPTIPQLYVKGEFVGGCDIVTEMTLSGELDQLFEENGVAFDKDAANKIREHNA
;
A
#
# COMPACT_ATOMS: atom_id res chain seq x y z
N MET A 1 -1.44 20.64 -12.79
CA MET A 1 -2.28 19.80 -11.89
C MET A 1 -1.84 19.99 -10.47
N SER A 2 -2.80 20.05 -9.56
CA SER A 2 -2.47 20.08 -8.14
C SER A 2 -2.00 18.70 -7.66
N ALA A 3 -1.40 18.65 -6.47
CA ALA A 3 -1.02 17.38 -5.84
C ALA A 3 -2.26 16.49 -5.64
N GLU A 4 -3.37 17.08 -5.21
CA GLU A 4 -4.63 16.34 -5.03
C GLU A 4 -5.11 15.70 -6.32
N ASP A 5 -5.05 16.42 -7.43
CA ASP A 5 -5.46 15.88 -8.73
C ASP A 5 -4.56 14.72 -9.16
N THR A 6 -3.26 14.85 -8.95
CA THR A 6 -2.30 13.80 -9.28
C THR A 6 -2.54 12.54 -8.43
N ILE A 7 -2.78 12.71 -7.13
CA ILE A 7 -3.09 11.61 -6.22
C ILE A 7 -4.37 10.91 -6.66
N ARG A 8 -5.44 11.67 -6.89
CA ARG A 8 -6.74 11.13 -7.30
C ARG A 8 -6.62 10.33 -8.60
N LYS A 9 -5.91 10.87 -9.57
CA LYS A 9 -5.67 10.18 -10.84
C LYS A 9 -4.92 8.86 -10.62
N THR A 10 -3.86 8.89 -9.81
CA THR A 10 -3.03 7.71 -9.53
C THR A 10 -3.85 6.59 -8.89
N VAL A 11 -4.62 6.90 -7.83
CA VAL A 11 -5.40 5.89 -7.12
C VAL A 11 -6.61 5.39 -7.92
N THR A 12 -7.08 6.19 -8.87
CA THR A 12 -8.20 5.81 -9.74
C THR A 12 -7.74 4.92 -10.89
N GLU A 13 -6.57 5.19 -11.46
CA GLU A 13 -6.05 4.46 -12.62
C GLU A 13 -5.33 3.16 -12.28
N ASN A 14 -5.02 2.93 -11.01
CA ASN A 14 -4.32 1.72 -10.55
C ASN A 14 -5.12 1.03 -9.46
N ASP A 15 -5.27 -0.28 -9.57
CA ASP A 15 -6.05 -1.06 -8.61
C ASP A 15 -5.45 -1.03 -7.21
N VAL A 16 -4.12 -1.12 -7.12
CA VAL A 16 -3.40 -1.08 -5.85
C VAL A 16 -2.29 -0.05 -5.95
N VAL A 17 -2.23 0.88 -5.00
CA VAL A 17 -1.21 1.93 -4.96
C VAL A 17 -0.64 2.03 -3.56
N LEU A 18 0.68 2.07 -3.48
CA LEU A 18 1.38 2.29 -2.22
C LEU A 18 2.16 3.60 -2.29
N PHE A 19 1.77 4.56 -1.46
CA PHE A 19 2.54 5.79 -1.25
C PHE A 19 3.58 5.48 -0.17
N MET A 20 4.85 5.61 -0.51
CA MET A 20 5.93 5.12 0.34
C MET A 20 7.15 6.04 0.29
N LYS A 21 8.06 5.86 1.23
CA LYS A 21 9.36 6.51 1.21
C LYS A 21 10.34 5.59 0.48
N GLY A 22 10.82 6.07 -0.68
CA GLY A 22 11.60 5.29 -1.62
C GLY A 22 10.74 4.59 -2.65
N THR A 23 11.26 3.57 -3.28
CA THR A 23 10.57 2.77 -4.30
C THR A 23 10.40 1.34 -3.80
N LYS A 24 9.54 0.57 -4.47
CA LYS A 24 9.34 -0.84 -4.10
C LYS A 24 10.62 -1.67 -4.24
N MET A 25 11.52 -1.26 -5.13
CA MET A 25 12.83 -1.93 -5.30
C MET A 25 13.87 -1.43 -4.31
N MET A 26 13.74 -0.18 -3.84
CA MET A 26 14.68 0.44 -2.90
C MET A 26 13.92 1.29 -1.87
N PRO A 27 13.25 0.64 -0.91
CA PRO A 27 12.56 1.38 0.16
C PRO A 27 13.58 2.13 1.04
N GLN A 28 13.19 3.35 1.47
CA GLN A 28 14.04 4.22 2.28
C GLN A 28 13.56 4.34 3.73
N CYS A 29 12.61 3.51 4.12
CA CYS A 29 12.01 3.54 5.45
C CYS A 29 11.58 2.11 5.82
N GLY A 30 11.85 1.69 7.06
CA GLY A 30 11.51 0.35 7.52
C GLY A 30 10.02 0.04 7.43
N PHE A 31 9.16 1.03 7.71
CA PHE A 31 7.71 0.84 7.61
C PHE A 31 7.26 0.69 6.16
N SER A 32 7.81 1.49 5.24
CA SER A 32 7.54 1.36 3.81
C SER A 32 8.06 0.03 3.27
N SER A 33 9.23 -0.39 3.71
CA SER A 33 9.83 -1.67 3.33
C SER A 33 8.94 -2.84 3.74
N ARG A 34 8.36 -2.79 4.93
CA ARG A 34 7.48 -3.86 5.42
C ARG A 34 6.23 -4.01 4.55
N VAL A 35 5.54 -2.91 4.25
CA VAL A 35 4.32 -2.97 3.44
C VAL A 35 4.64 -3.39 2.00
N ALA A 36 5.67 -2.80 1.39
CA ALA A 36 6.09 -3.20 0.05
C ALA A 36 6.49 -4.68 0.01
N GLY A 37 7.19 -5.14 1.05
CA GLY A 37 7.61 -6.53 1.17
C GLY A 37 6.44 -7.50 1.25
N VAL A 38 5.41 -7.16 2.03
CA VAL A 38 4.19 -7.97 2.13
C VAL A 38 3.50 -8.07 0.77
N LEU A 39 3.31 -6.95 0.08
CA LEU A 39 2.65 -6.94 -1.23
C LEU A 39 3.46 -7.73 -2.27
N ASN A 40 4.77 -7.55 -2.30
CA ASN A 40 5.64 -8.30 -3.20
C ASN A 40 5.60 -9.80 -2.90
N TYR A 41 5.65 -10.18 -1.64
CA TYR A 41 5.61 -11.58 -1.22
C TYR A 41 4.28 -12.23 -1.60
N MET A 42 3.17 -11.50 -1.44
CA MET A 42 1.85 -11.98 -1.82
C MET A 42 1.60 -11.96 -3.33
N GLY A 43 2.58 -11.51 -4.12
CA GLY A 43 2.45 -11.48 -5.57
C GLY A 43 1.47 -10.43 -6.09
N VAL A 44 1.18 -9.40 -5.29
CA VAL A 44 0.26 -8.33 -5.69
C VAL A 44 0.97 -7.36 -6.63
N SER A 45 0.36 -7.07 -7.76
CA SER A 45 0.83 -6.01 -8.66
C SER A 45 0.36 -4.68 -8.13
N PHE A 46 1.28 -3.76 -7.85
CA PHE A 46 0.93 -2.45 -7.33
C PHE A 46 1.82 -1.35 -7.90
N ALA A 47 1.23 -0.16 -8.01
CA ALA A 47 1.97 1.05 -8.34
C ALA A 47 2.57 1.61 -7.06
N ASP A 48 3.84 1.99 -7.11
CA ASP A 48 4.50 2.64 -5.99
C ASP A 48 4.72 4.13 -6.30
N VAL A 49 4.49 4.97 -5.31
CA VAL A 49 4.72 6.41 -5.42
C VAL A 49 5.72 6.81 -4.35
N ASN A 50 6.89 7.28 -4.78
CA ASN A 50 7.95 7.72 -3.87
C ASN A 50 7.68 9.16 -3.43
N VAL A 51 7.18 9.32 -2.20
CA VAL A 51 6.86 10.64 -1.66
C VAL A 51 8.10 11.48 -1.35
N LEU A 52 9.28 10.86 -1.29
CA LEU A 52 10.54 11.60 -1.09
C LEU A 52 10.96 12.34 -2.36
N ALA A 53 10.45 11.92 -3.52
CA ALA A 53 10.78 12.56 -4.80
C ALA A 53 9.93 13.80 -5.07
N ASP A 54 8.84 14.01 -4.34
CA ASP A 54 7.92 15.13 -4.56
C ASP A 54 7.27 15.54 -3.25
N GLU A 55 7.72 16.68 -2.70
CA GLU A 55 7.22 17.21 -1.44
C GLU A 55 5.73 17.58 -1.50
N GLY A 56 5.25 18.02 -2.65
CA GLY A 56 3.82 18.31 -2.85
C GLY A 56 2.97 17.06 -2.68
N ILE A 57 3.42 15.94 -3.22
CA ILE A 57 2.73 14.65 -3.06
C ILE A 57 2.84 14.18 -1.60
N ARG A 58 4.01 14.31 -0.98
CA ARG A 58 4.22 13.92 0.42
C ARG A 58 3.23 14.61 1.36
N GLN A 59 3.09 15.93 1.21
CA GLN A 59 2.16 16.70 2.00
C GLN A 59 0.71 16.43 1.56
N GLY A 60 0.47 16.40 0.26
CA GLY A 60 -0.86 16.22 -0.31
C GLY A 60 -1.52 14.89 0.07
N ILE A 61 -0.75 13.80 0.14
CA ILE A 61 -1.34 12.50 0.47
C ILE A 61 -1.83 12.44 1.92
N LYS A 62 -1.16 13.14 2.83
CA LYS A 62 -1.59 13.24 4.23
C LYS A 62 -2.91 13.98 4.35
N GLU A 63 -3.07 15.04 3.57
CA GLU A 63 -4.32 15.81 3.52
C GLU A 63 -5.43 15.02 2.83
N TYR A 64 -5.11 14.35 1.73
CA TYR A 64 -6.05 13.56 0.95
C TYR A 64 -6.69 12.44 1.78
N SER A 65 -5.89 11.74 2.57
CA SER A 65 -6.34 10.62 3.40
C SER A 65 -6.81 11.04 4.79
N ASP A 66 -6.50 12.26 5.20
CA ASP A 66 -6.62 12.70 6.60
C ASP A 66 -5.85 11.76 7.54
N TRP A 67 -4.68 11.31 7.09
CA TRP A 67 -3.82 10.36 7.81
C TRP A 67 -2.39 10.88 7.81
N PRO A 68 -1.73 11.01 8.97
CA PRO A 68 -0.49 11.79 9.08
C PRO A 68 0.78 11.06 8.68
N THR A 69 0.75 9.76 8.49
CA THR A 69 1.98 8.96 8.31
C THR A 69 2.07 8.27 6.95
N ILE A 70 3.29 7.94 6.56
CA ILE A 70 3.64 7.17 5.37
C ILE A 70 4.28 5.86 5.88
N PRO A 71 3.99 4.67 5.31
CA PRO A 71 3.31 4.44 4.03
C PRO A 71 1.78 4.48 4.13
N GLN A 72 1.14 4.59 2.96
CA GLN A 72 -0.32 4.53 2.84
C GLN A 72 -0.70 3.63 1.67
N LEU A 73 -1.55 2.63 1.93
CA LEU A 73 -2.03 1.70 0.92
C LEU A 73 -3.43 2.07 0.46
N TYR A 74 -3.64 2.06 -0.85
CA TYR A 74 -4.94 2.26 -1.49
C TYR A 74 -5.30 1.06 -2.35
N VAL A 75 -6.55 0.62 -2.27
CA VAL A 75 -7.10 -0.44 -3.11
C VAL A 75 -8.38 0.08 -3.76
N LYS A 76 -8.41 0.06 -5.09
CA LYS A 76 -9.55 0.55 -5.88
C LYS A 76 -9.95 1.98 -5.50
N GLY A 77 -8.98 2.82 -5.27
CA GLY A 77 -9.18 4.23 -4.95
C GLY A 77 -9.50 4.53 -3.50
N GLU A 78 -9.64 3.51 -2.65
CA GLU A 78 -9.97 3.68 -1.25
C GLU A 78 -8.77 3.46 -0.34
N PHE A 79 -8.64 4.32 0.65
CA PHE A 79 -7.58 4.23 1.64
C PHE A 79 -7.78 3.01 2.54
N VAL A 80 -6.77 2.15 2.61
CA VAL A 80 -6.79 0.95 3.46
C VAL A 80 -6.15 1.23 4.81
N GLY A 81 -4.95 1.75 4.80
CA GLY A 81 -4.24 2.06 6.04
C GLY A 81 -2.73 2.18 5.85
N GLY A 82 -2.05 2.38 6.96
CA GLY A 82 -0.60 2.43 7.03
C GLY A 82 0.00 1.09 7.42
N CYS A 83 1.26 1.11 7.87
CA CYS A 83 2.02 -0.10 8.15
C CYS A 83 1.35 -1.01 9.18
N ASP A 84 0.90 -0.46 10.29
CA ASP A 84 0.33 -1.27 11.38
C ASP A 84 -0.98 -1.92 10.96
N ILE A 85 -1.85 -1.16 10.30
CA ILE A 85 -3.15 -1.67 9.84
C ILE A 85 -2.95 -2.76 8.77
N VAL A 86 -2.08 -2.52 7.79
CA VAL A 86 -1.79 -3.50 6.73
C VAL A 86 -1.19 -4.76 7.31
N THR A 87 -0.28 -4.64 8.26
CA THR A 87 0.32 -5.80 8.94
C THR A 87 -0.75 -6.61 9.67
N GLU A 88 -1.61 -5.94 10.42
CA GLU A 88 -2.70 -6.58 11.15
C GLU A 88 -3.67 -7.28 10.22
N MET A 89 -4.06 -6.63 9.13
CA MET A 89 -4.96 -7.21 8.12
C MET A 89 -4.33 -8.41 7.42
N THR A 90 -3.01 -8.38 7.21
CA THR A 90 -2.28 -9.51 6.62
C THR A 90 -2.36 -10.72 7.55
N LEU A 91 -2.14 -10.53 8.83
CA LEU A 91 -2.14 -11.61 9.82
C LEU A 91 -3.54 -12.15 10.10
N SER A 92 -4.57 -11.31 10.04
CA SER A 92 -5.96 -11.72 10.28
C SER A 92 -6.62 -12.37 9.06
N GLY A 93 -6.06 -12.18 7.87
CA GLY A 93 -6.69 -12.61 6.62
C GLY A 93 -7.63 -11.58 6.01
N GLU A 94 -7.83 -10.44 6.66
CA GLU A 94 -8.70 -9.37 6.14
C GLU A 94 -8.15 -8.78 4.85
N LEU A 95 -6.83 -8.72 4.68
CA LEU A 95 -6.22 -8.21 3.45
C LEU A 95 -6.51 -9.14 2.27
N ASP A 96 -6.42 -10.45 2.48
CA ASP A 96 -6.79 -11.46 1.47
C ASP A 96 -8.23 -11.24 1.03
N GLN A 97 -9.14 -11.09 1.99
CA GLN A 97 -10.56 -10.88 1.74
C GLN A 97 -10.80 -9.58 0.95
N LEU A 98 -10.11 -8.52 1.32
CA LEU A 98 -10.21 -7.23 0.61
C LEU A 98 -9.80 -7.38 -0.85
N PHE A 99 -8.69 -8.07 -1.13
CA PHE A 99 -8.24 -8.32 -2.49
C PHE A 99 -9.23 -9.18 -3.26
N GLU A 100 -9.76 -10.24 -2.67
CA GLU A 100 -10.75 -11.10 -3.31
C GLU A 100 -12.02 -10.32 -3.68
N GLU A 101 -12.53 -9.51 -2.76
CA GLU A 101 -13.74 -8.70 -2.98
C GLU A 101 -13.55 -7.65 -4.07
N ASN A 102 -12.32 -7.17 -4.27
CA ASN A 102 -12.00 -6.14 -5.26
C ASN A 102 -11.39 -6.70 -6.55
N GLY A 103 -11.33 -8.01 -6.69
CA GLY A 103 -10.80 -8.65 -7.90
C GLY A 103 -9.31 -8.46 -8.10
N VAL A 104 -8.56 -8.24 -7.02
CA VAL A 104 -7.12 -8.08 -7.05
C VAL A 104 -6.45 -9.45 -6.89
N ALA A 105 -5.63 -9.84 -7.88
CA ALA A 105 -4.96 -11.12 -7.85
C ALA A 105 -3.82 -11.13 -6.83
N PHE A 106 -3.68 -12.22 -6.09
CA PHE A 106 -2.59 -12.44 -5.14
C PHE A 106 -2.34 -13.93 -4.97
N ASP A 107 -1.18 -14.27 -4.40
CA ASP A 107 -0.79 -15.65 -4.11
C ASP A 107 -1.30 -16.05 -2.72
N LYS A 108 -2.36 -16.85 -2.67
CA LYS A 108 -2.97 -17.29 -1.43
C LYS A 108 -2.05 -18.17 -0.59
N ASP A 109 -1.24 -19.00 -1.22
CA ASP A 109 -0.27 -19.84 -0.50
C ASP A 109 0.80 -18.99 0.18
N ALA A 110 1.29 -17.95 -0.49
CA ALA A 110 2.24 -17.02 0.09
C ALA A 110 1.62 -16.29 1.28
N ALA A 111 0.38 -15.83 1.16
CA ALA A 111 -0.34 -15.17 2.26
C ALA A 111 -0.46 -16.11 3.47
N ASN A 112 -0.80 -17.38 3.24
CA ASN A 112 -0.88 -18.38 4.31
C ASN A 112 0.47 -18.61 4.98
N LYS A 113 1.55 -18.63 4.21
CA LYS A 113 2.91 -18.78 4.75
C LYS A 113 3.31 -17.63 5.68
N ILE A 114 2.90 -16.42 5.36
CA ILE A 114 3.15 -15.27 6.24
C ILE A 114 2.51 -15.52 7.61
N ARG A 115 1.25 -15.96 7.62
CA ARG A 115 0.54 -16.25 8.86
C ARG A 115 1.17 -17.39 9.66
N GLU A 116 1.61 -18.45 8.98
CA GLU A 116 2.28 -19.59 9.61
C GLU A 116 3.57 -19.17 10.34
N HIS A 117 4.37 -18.29 9.70
CA HIS A 117 5.62 -17.80 10.29
C HIS A 117 5.39 -16.88 11.50
N ASN A 118 4.21 -16.29 11.61
CA ASN A 118 3.88 -15.35 12.68
C ASN A 118 2.90 -15.92 13.71
N ALA A 119 2.60 -17.19 13.59
CA ALA A 119 1.69 -17.88 14.53
C ALA A 119 2.39 -18.21 15.85
#